data_75d6cea5bc34b8e71d7584f3a62eba76
#
_entry.id   75d6cea5bc34b8e71d7584f3a62eba76
#
_cell.length_a   1.000
_cell.length_b   1.000
_cell.length_c   1.000
_cell.angle_alpha   90.00
_cell.angle_beta   90.00
_cell.angle_gamma   90.00
#
_symmetry.space_group_name_H-M   'P 1'
#
loop_
_entity.id
_entity.type
_entity.pdbx_description
1 polymer ?
#
loop_
_entity_poly.entity_id
_entity_poly.type
_entity_poly.pdbx_seq_one_letter_code
_entity_poly.pdbx_strand_id
1 'polypeptide(L)'
;MRTAALFLLFFAPLAAAGNSCIECHAALDGRLQKPALAFKIDVHSTRGFGCADCHGGDASSDAPAVSMSRARGFKGKIARTAVPELCARCHSDANLIHKFKPQQRVDQIAQYRTSVHGKRLAAGDAAVANCVDCHGVHDIREVRSALSPVHPLRLPETCARCHADAGRMSKYKLEHTQFDEYRQSVHWTALAKRGDLSAPGCASCHGNHGATPPQVNSVAAVCGTCHVLFEELYKKSPHQPVFAAMGAAGCIVCHGKHKIEKPSVKMLSGVGSVCAQCHEADSAGGRAALEIANRTRELDAALGRSEEILERARQSGMEVSEAQLQLMDGRENLIKARLAVHAFQTAAVAKPVQDGLVVAGKTYAAGVAALKERTFRRFGLSISLAAILATMAGLWLAIRSIEKNRGQRSGTDEG
;
A
#
# COMPACT_ATOMS: atom_id res chain seq x y z
N MET A 1 65.55 41.17 4.81
CA MET A 1 64.58 41.22 3.71
C MET A 1 64.47 39.82 3.15
N ARG A 2 63.34 39.10 3.44
CA ARG A 2 63.07 37.75 2.93
C ARG A 2 61.90 37.86 1.92
N THR A 3 62.18 37.71 0.65
CA THR A 3 61.21 37.68 -0.46
C THR A 3 60.48 36.34 -0.47
N ALA A 4 59.20 36.39 -0.17
CA ALA A 4 58.29 35.20 -0.33
C ALA A 4 57.85 35.17 -1.79
N ALA A 5 58.24 34.13 -2.50
CA ALA A 5 57.73 33.82 -3.83
C ALA A 5 56.35 33.15 -3.73
N LEU A 6 55.32 33.81 -4.23
CA LEU A 6 53.94 33.32 -4.31
C LEU A 6 53.81 32.42 -5.54
N PHE A 7 53.73 31.11 -5.32
CA PHE A 7 53.43 30.13 -6.40
C PHE A 7 51.90 30.12 -6.64
N LEU A 8 51.48 30.77 -7.71
CA LEU A 8 50.11 30.66 -8.25
C LEU A 8 49.98 29.33 -8.98
N LEU A 9 49.35 28.35 -8.31
CA LEU A 9 48.89 27.11 -8.94
C LEU A 9 47.70 27.44 -9.84
N PHE A 10 47.90 27.48 -11.15
CA PHE A 10 46.82 27.48 -12.13
C PHE A 10 46.17 26.12 -12.13
N PHE A 11 45.03 25.99 -11.47
CA PHE A 11 44.07 24.88 -11.73
C PHE A 11 43.43 25.13 -13.09
N ALA A 12 43.95 24.49 -14.12
CA ALA A 12 43.23 24.35 -15.38
C ALA A 12 41.95 23.51 -15.11
N PRO A 13 40.76 24.01 -15.47
CA PRO A 13 39.59 23.17 -15.39
C PRO A 13 39.83 21.96 -16.30
N LEU A 14 39.77 20.73 -15.75
CA LEU A 14 39.62 19.54 -16.57
C LEU A 14 38.31 19.72 -17.33
N ALA A 15 38.42 20.10 -18.61
CA ALA A 15 37.28 20.03 -19.53
C ALA A 15 36.80 18.61 -19.53
N ALA A 16 35.58 18.35 -19.04
CA ALA A 16 34.93 17.09 -19.20
C ALA A 16 34.94 16.76 -20.70
N ALA A 17 35.62 15.69 -21.11
CA ALA A 17 35.70 15.32 -22.51
C ALA A 17 34.29 15.24 -23.05
N GLY A 18 33.94 16.09 -24.05
CA GLY A 18 32.62 16.15 -24.66
C GLY A 18 32.23 14.74 -25.16
N ASN A 19 30.98 14.35 -24.97
CA ASN A 19 30.48 13.08 -25.51
C ASN A 19 29.93 13.35 -26.91
N SER A 20 30.76 13.15 -27.95
CA SER A 20 30.42 13.42 -29.35
C SER A 20 29.13 12.71 -29.79
N CYS A 21 28.82 11.53 -29.20
CA CYS A 21 27.58 10.82 -29.48
C CYS A 21 26.35 11.67 -29.06
N ILE A 22 26.36 12.26 -27.86
CA ILE A 22 25.26 13.08 -27.35
C ILE A 22 25.15 14.37 -28.17
N GLU A 23 26.26 15.03 -28.45
CA GLU A 23 26.31 16.31 -29.15
C GLU A 23 25.75 16.14 -30.58
N CYS A 24 26.23 15.15 -31.30
CA CYS A 24 25.75 14.85 -32.66
C CYS A 24 24.28 14.38 -32.66
N HIS A 25 23.94 13.39 -31.87
CA HIS A 25 22.58 12.83 -31.87
C HIS A 25 21.52 13.83 -31.32
N ALA A 26 21.86 14.74 -30.41
CA ALA A 26 20.94 15.77 -29.94
C ALA A 26 20.62 16.82 -31.00
N ALA A 27 21.50 17.02 -31.98
CA ALA A 27 21.30 17.94 -33.10
C ALA A 27 20.50 17.31 -34.25
N LEU A 28 20.24 15.99 -34.22
CA LEU A 28 19.43 15.28 -35.22
C LEU A 28 17.94 15.36 -34.86
N ASP A 29 17.11 14.85 -35.76
CA ASP A 29 15.67 14.80 -35.56
C ASP A 29 15.14 13.38 -35.25
N GLY A 30 13.92 13.35 -34.69
CA GLY A 30 13.10 12.15 -34.58
C GLY A 30 13.70 11.06 -33.70
N ARG A 31 13.77 9.83 -34.26
CA ARG A 31 14.16 8.64 -33.46
C ARG A 31 15.62 8.63 -33.01
N LEU A 32 16.50 9.38 -33.67
CA LEU A 32 17.93 9.43 -33.34
C LEU A 32 18.21 10.48 -32.24
N GLN A 33 17.42 11.55 -32.20
CA GLN A 33 17.51 12.59 -31.17
C GLN A 33 17.00 12.12 -29.82
N LYS A 34 15.84 11.44 -29.79
CA LYS A 34 15.14 11.07 -28.55
C LYS A 34 16.03 10.37 -27.51
N PRO A 35 16.84 9.35 -27.86
CA PRO A 35 17.75 8.71 -26.93
C PRO A 35 18.76 9.68 -26.28
N ALA A 36 19.35 10.61 -27.06
CA ALA A 36 20.33 11.56 -26.56
C ALA A 36 19.73 12.56 -25.56
N LEU A 37 18.49 13.04 -25.83
CA LEU A 37 17.78 13.93 -24.93
C LEU A 37 17.32 13.20 -23.65
N ALA A 38 16.79 11.99 -23.81
CA ALA A 38 16.32 11.18 -22.69
C ALA A 38 17.45 10.76 -21.74
N PHE A 39 18.63 10.46 -22.28
CA PHE A 39 19.78 10.02 -21.51
C PHE A 39 20.31 11.06 -20.50
N LYS A 40 20.02 12.34 -20.69
CA LYS A 40 20.39 13.41 -19.74
C LYS A 40 19.83 13.19 -18.33
N ILE A 41 18.72 12.48 -18.20
CA ILE A 41 18.03 12.20 -16.94
C ILE A 41 18.14 10.71 -16.55
N ASP A 42 18.90 9.93 -17.29
CA ASP A 42 19.17 8.52 -17.01
C ASP A 42 20.10 8.37 -15.80
N VAL A 43 19.85 7.38 -14.96
CA VAL A 43 20.67 7.11 -13.78
C VAL A 43 22.13 6.78 -14.13
N HIS A 44 22.38 6.19 -15.30
CA HIS A 44 23.73 5.89 -15.76
C HIS A 44 24.49 7.17 -16.13
N SER A 45 23.83 8.10 -16.82
CA SER A 45 24.41 9.42 -17.12
C SER A 45 24.82 10.16 -15.86
N THR A 46 23.98 10.17 -14.82
CA THR A 46 24.31 10.81 -13.53
C THR A 46 25.45 10.13 -12.76
N ARG A 47 25.85 8.93 -13.18
CA ARG A 47 26.98 8.15 -12.62
C ARG A 47 28.21 8.15 -13.50
N GLY A 48 28.24 8.97 -14.56
CA GLY A 48 29.39 9.14 -15.44
C GLY A 48 29.48 8.14 -16.59
N PHE A 49 28.46 7.29 -16.80
CA PHE A 49 28.41 6.42 -17.96
C PHE A 49 27.92 7.18 -19.19
N GLY A 50 28.37 6.75 -20.38
CA GLY A 50 28.01 7.35 -21.66
C GLY A 50 27.40 6.34 -22.64
N CYS A 51 27.10 6.81 -23.84
CA CYS A 51 26.50 5.97 -24.90
C CYS A 51 27.40 4.77 -25.26
N ALA A 52 28.71 4.99 -25.32
CA ALA A 52 29.69 3.96 -25.70
C ALA A 52 29.80 2.80 -24.69
N ASP A 53 29.46 3.03 -23.40
CA ASP A 53 29.49 1.95 -22.38
C ASP A 53 28.49 0.84 -22.69
N CYS A 54 27.37 1.19 -23.35
CA CYS A 54 26.37 0.23 -23.80
C CYS A 54 26.54 -0.14 -25.28
N HIS A 55 26.71 0.85 -26.14
CA HIS A 55 26.70 0.69 -27.59
C HIS A 55 28.06 0.42 -28.20
N GLY A 56 29.16 0.64 -27.47
CA GLY A 56 30.51 0.61 -28.02
C GLY A 56 30.77 1.82 -28.91
N GLY A 57 31.85 1.76 -29.71
CA GLY A 57 32.30 2.84 -30.54
C GLY A 57 33.28 3.78 -29.81
N ASP A 58 33.49 4.98 -30.34
CA ASP A 58 34.43 5.97 -29.81
C ASP A 58 33.71 7.31 -29.58
N ALA A 59 33.42 7.60 -28.33
CA ALA A 59 32.69 8.82 -27.94
C ALA A 59 33.57 10.10 -27.98
N SER A 60 34.87 9.97 -28.21
CA SER A 60 35.81 11.10 -28.34
C SER A 60 35.95 11.63 -29.77
N SER A 61 35.45 10.88 -30.76
CA SER A 61 35.58 11.25 -32.19
C SER A 61 34.28 11.82 -32.76
N ASP A 62 34.38 12.97 -33.43
CA ASP A 62 33.25 13.61 -34.13
C ASP A 62 33.01 13.01 -35.52
N ALA A 63 33.95 12.20 -36.03
CA ALA A 63 33.83 11.55 -37.34
C ALA A 63 32.94 10.30 -37.22
N PRO A 64 31.76 10.22 -37.90
CA PRO A 64 30.85 9.09 -37.80
C PRO A 64 31.47 7.75 -38.16
N ALA A 65 32.40 7.73 -39.12
CA ALA A 65 33.11 6.53 -39.54
C ALA A 65 34.03 5.96 -38.42
N VAL A 66 34.45 6.78 -37.49
CA VAL A 66 35.26 6.40 -36.33
C VAL A 66 34.37 6.12 -35.13
N SER A 67 33.52 7.10 -34.77
CA SER A 67 32.69 6.99 -33.57
C SER A 67 31.72 5.81 -33.63
N MET A 68 31.17 5.48 -34.79
CA MET A 68 30.23 4.35 -35.01
C MET A 68 30.91 3.16 -35.72
N SER A 69 32.23 3.03 -35.59
CA SER A 69 32.98 1.91 -36.22
C SER A 69 32.70 0.59 -35.53
N ARG A 70 32.34 -0.43 -36.29
CA ARG A 70 32.21 -1.81 -35.81
C ARG A 70 33.55 -2.35 -35.29
N ALA A 71 34.67 -1.95 -35.89
CA ALA A 71 35.99 -2.31 -35.43
C ALA A 71 36.33 -1.78 -34.04
N ARG A 72 35.65 -0.71 -33.62
CA ARG A 72 35.67 -0.13 -32.25
C ARG A 72 34.53 -0.64 -31.36
N GLY A 73 33.89 -1.74 -31.76
CA GLY A 73 32.85 -2.39 -30.96
C GLY A 73 31.48 -1.75 -31.05
N PHE A 74 31.23 -0.80 -31.97
CA PHE A 74 29.90 -0.19 -32.11
C PHE A 74 28.85 -1.22 -32.54
N LYS A 75 27.80 -1.37 -31.76
CA LYS A 75 26.74 -2.40 -31.93
C LYS A 75 25.48 -1.88 -32.63
N GLY A 76 25.31 -0.56 -32.71
CA GLY A 76 24.08 0.02 -33.21
C GLY A 76 22.87 -0.32 -32.33
N LYS A 77 21.77 -0.70 -32.97
CA LYS A 77 20.56 -1.15 -32.27
C LYS A 77 20.78 -2.50 -31.63
N ILE A 78 20.68 -2.59 -30.32
CA ILE A 78 20.82 -3.85 -29.57
C ILE A 78 19.60 -4.75 -29.83
N ALA A 79 19.83 -6.00 -30.18
CA ALA A 79 18.78 -7.00 -30.33
C ALA A 79 18.08 -7.24 -28.97
N ARG A 80 16.77 -7.41 -28.97
CA ARG A 80 16.01 -7.62 -27.70
C ARG A 80 16.50 -8.81 -26.89
N THR A 81 16.88 -9.89 -27.56
CA THR A 81 17.44 -11.10 -26.93
C THR A 81 18.83 -10.87 -26.32
N ALA A 82 19.56 -9.85 -26.74
CA ALA A 82 20.90 -9.51 -26.23
C ALA A 82 20.86 -8.49 -25.06
N VAL A 83 19.71 -7.87 -24.81
CA VAL A 83 19.56 -6.84 -23.75
C VAL A 83 19.92 -7.37 -22.35
N PRO A 84 19.46 -8.55 -21.90
CA PRO A 84 19.81 -9.05 -20.57
C PRO A 84 21.32 -9.20 -20.37
N GLU A 85 22.04 -9.74 -21.36
CA GLU A 85 23.48 -9.91 -21.28
C GLU A 85 24.22 -8.57 -21.31
N LEU A 86 23.72 -7.60 -22.07
CA LEU A 86 24.27 -6.25 -22.07
C LEU A 86 24.19 -5.62 -20.64
N CYS A 87 23.05 -5.69 -19.99
CA CYS A 87 22.87 -5.16 -18.66
C CYS A 87 23.69 -5.94 -17.62
N ALA A 88 23.76 -7.26 -17.77
CA ALA A 88 24.46 -8.16 -16.87
C ALA A 88 25.97 -7.90 -16.79
N ARG A 89 26.60 -7.37 -17.84
CA ARG A 89 28.04 -7.03 -17.82
C ARG A 89 28.44 -6.17 -16.63
N CYS A 90 27.54 -5.28 -16.20
CA CYS A 90 27.75 -4.43 -15.04
C CYS A 90 26.90 -4.89 -13.84
N HIS A 91 25.61 -5.18 -14.06
CA HIS A 91 24.67 -5.49 -12.99
C HIS A 91 24.89 -6.87 -12.33
N SER A 92 25.75 -7.72 -12.89
CA SER A 92 26.21 -8.96 -12.23
C SER A 92 27.61 -8.84 -11.64
N ASP A 93 28.28 -7.69 -11.79
CA ASP A 93 29.60 -7.43 -11.21
C ASP A 93 29.45 -6.74 -9.85
N ALA A 94 29.67 -7.51 -8.78
CA ALA A 94 29.61 -7.00 -7.41
C ALA A 94 30.66 -5.90 -7.16
N ASN A 95 31.88 -6.03 -7.73
CA ASN A 95 32.95 -5.04 -7.53
C ASN A 95 32.58 -3.69 -8.14
N LEU A 96 31.89 -3.70 -9.28
CA LEU A 96 31.42 -2.48 -9.91
C LEU A 96 30.21 -1.90 -9.19
N ILE A 97 29.17 -2.70 -8.98
CA ILE A 97 27.89 -2.24 -8.42
C ILE A 97 28.04 -1.73 -6.99
N HIS A 98 28.83 -2.42 -6.17
CA HIS A 98 29.01 -2.04 -4.76
C HIS A 98 29.79 -0.73 -4.58
N LYS A 99 30.50 -0.22 -5.59
CA LYS A 99 31.07 1.13 -5.59
C LYS A 99 29.97 2.21 -5.56
N PHE A 100 28.83 1.96 -6.19
CA PHE A 100 27.71 2.90 -6.27
C PHE A 100 26.63 2.63 -5.24
N LYS A 101 26.36 1.34 -4.95
CA LYS A 101 25.34 0.87 -4.00
C LYS A 101 25.82 -0.38 -3.26
N PRO A 102 26.48 -0.25 -2.11
CA PRO A 102 27.12 -1.38 -1.42
C PRO A 102 26.21 -2.55 -1.07
N GLN A 103 24.91 -2.29 -0.83
CA GLN A 103 23.93 -3.32 -0.47
C GLN A 103 23.08 -3.81 -1.66
N GLN A 104 23.39 -3.36 -2.89
CA GLN A 104 22.64 -3.78 -4.07
C GLN A 104 22.94 -5.24 -4.40
N ARG A 105 21.91 -6.05 -4.55
CA ARG A 105 22.04 -7.41 -5.07
C ARG A 105 22.55 -7.35 -6.52
N VAL A 106 23.24 -8.40 -6.95
CA VAL A 106 23.81 -8.54 -8.30
C VAL A 106 23.35 -9.82 -9.01
N ASP A 107 22.28 -10.43 -8.50
CA ASP A 107 21.72 -11.68 -9.00
C ASP A 107 20.53 -11.50 -9.95
N GLN A 108 20.22 -10.26 -10.37
CA GLN A 108 19.04 -9.96 -11.17
C GLN A 108 18.96 -10.76 -12.46
N ILE A 109 20.10 -10.94 -13.17
CA ILE A 109 20.12 -11.74 -14.38
C ILE A 109 19.92 -13.23 -14.10
N ALA A 110 20.52 -13.73 -13.03
CA ALA A 110 20.34 -15.13 -12.62
C ALA A 110 18.87 -15.40 -12.29
N GLN A 111 18.23 -14.48 -11.54
CA GLN A 111 16.80 -14.55 -11.24
C GLN A 111 15.94 -14.43 -12.50
N TYR A 112 16.24 -13.47 -13.39
CA TYR A 112 15.50 -13.29 -14.64
C TYR A 112 15.49 -14.56 -15.50
N ARG A 113 16.61 -15.27 -15.59
CA ARG A 113 16.70 -16.54 -16.32
C ARG A 113 15.80 -17.64 -15.74
N THR A 114 15.41 -17.57 -14.47
CA THR A 114 14.43 -18.52 -13.88
C THR A 114 13.00 -18.18 -14.25
N SER A 115 12.71 -16.93 -14.60
CA SER A 115 11.37 -16.45 -14.92
C SER A 115 10.85 -16.99 -16.26
N VAL A 116 9.54 -16.96 -16.46
CA VAL A 116 8.92 -17.29 -17.76
C VAL A 116 9.39 -16.34 -18.86
N HIS A 117 9.53 -15.03 -18.53
CA HIS A 117 10.04 -14.04 -19.49
C HIS A 117 11.47 -14.40 -19.93
N GLY A 118 12.36 -14.67 -18.99
CA GLY A 118 13.75 -15.02 -19.31
C GLY A 118 13.88 -16.31 -20.10
N LYS A 119 13.15 -17.36 -19.74
CA LYS A 119 13.15 -18.66 -20.46
C LYS A 119 12.63 -18.50 -21.89
N ARG A 120 11.54 -17.78 -22.10
CA ARG A 120 10.99 -17.54 -23.44
C ARG A 120 11.89 -16.65 -24.29
N LEU A 121 12.47 -15.61 -23.70
CA LEU A 121 13.44 -14.76 -24.41
C LEU A 121 14.68 -15.57 -24.87
N ALA A 122 15.21 -16.44 -24.01
CA ALA A 122 16.33 -17.34 -24.34
C ALA A 122 15.95 -18.33 -25.43
N ALA A 123 14.67 -18.73 -25.52
CA ALA A 123 14.14 -19.56 -26.61
C ALA A 123 13.85 -18.76 -27.91
N GLY A 124 14.23 -17.47 -27.99
CA GLY A 124 14.07 -16.63 -29.17
C GLY A 124 12.79 -15.82 -29.25
N ASP A 125 11.90 -15.91 -28.27
CA ASP A 125 10.65 -15.09 -28.23
C ASP A 125 10.96 -13.65 -27.85
N ALA A 126 11.24 -12.82 -28.85
CA ALA A 126 11.53 -11.39 -28.65
C ALA A 126 10.30 -10.54 -28.24
N ALA A 127 9.10 -11.09 -28.17
CA ALA A 127 7.89 -10.36 -27.79
C ALA A 127 7.68 -10.32 -26.27
N VAL A 128 8.36 -11.16 -25.50
CA VAL A 128 8.29 -11.17 -24.04
C VAL A 128 9.11 -10.02 -23.44
N ALA A 129 8.77 -9.67 -22.17
CA ALA A 129 9.45 -8.60 -21.47
C ALA A 129 10.92 -8.93 -21.15
N ASN A 130 11.78 -7.93 -21.32
CA ASN A 130 13.17 -7.96 -20.86
C ASN A 130 13.43 -6.71 -19.96
N CYS A 131 14.69 -6.44 -19.64
CA CYS A 131 15.06 -5.39 -18.69
C CYS A 131 14.46 -4.02 -19.05
N VAL A 132 14.53 -3.62 -20.32
CA VAL A 132 14.11 -2.29 -20.77
C VAL A 132 12.59 -2.11 -20.83
N ASP A 133 11.83 -3.19 -20.90
CA ASP A 133 10.36 -3.09 -20.92
C ASP A 133 9.80 -2.65 -19.56
N CYS A 134 10.53 -2.95 -18.48
CA CYS A 134 10.19 -2.56 -17.13
C CYS A 134 10.91 -1.28 -16.70
N HIS A 135 12.21 -1.17 -16.96
CA HIS A 135 13.06 -0.10 -16.43
C HIS A 135 13.17 1.13 -17.33
N GLY A 136 12.74 1.05 -18.59
CA GLY A 136 13.08 2.04 -19.62
C GLY A 136 14.42 1.73 -20.28
N VAL A 137 14.88 2.57 -21.20
CA VAL A 137 16.09 2.31 -22.00
C VAL A 137 17.11 3.44 -21.99
N HIS A 138 16.70 4.68 -22.19
CA HIS A 138 17.58 5.86 -22.19
C HIS A 138 17.15 6.91 -21.16
N ASP A 139 16.15 6.60 -20.37
CA ASP A 139 15.59 7.42 -19.28
C ASP A 139 15.41 6.60 -18.00
N ILE A 140 16.31 5.62 -17.79
CA ILE A 140 16.25 4.72 -16.65
C ILE A 140 16.36 5.52 -15.36
N ARG A 141 15.37 5.35 -14.46
CA ARG A 141 15.29 6.04 -13.17
C ARG A 141 15.67 5.11 -12.03
N GLU A 142 16.13 5.69 -10.95
CA GLU A 142 16.25 4.94 -9.70
C GLU A 142 14.89 4.34 -9.30
N VAL A 143 14.89 3.10 -8.83
CA VAL A 143 13.65 2.36 -8.46
C VAL A 143 12.77 3.13 -7.48
N ARG A 144 13.39 3.89 -6.56
CA ARG A 144 12.67 4.70 -5.55
C ARG A 144 12.13 6.02 -6.09
N SER A 145 12.52 6.43 -7.29
CA SER A 145 11.96 7.63 -7.92
C SER A 145 10.50 7.42 -8.25
N ALA A 146 9.63 8.34 -7.86
CA ALA A 146 8.20 8.31 -8.21
C ALA A 146 7.96 8.36 -9.74
N LEU A 147 8.96 8.76 -10.52
CA LEU A 147 8.91 8.75 -11.99
C LEU A 147 9.38 7.44 -12.60
N SER A 148 9.95 6.52 -11.80
CA SER A 148 10.38 5.21 -12.29
C SER A 148 9.19 4.34 -12.68
N PRO A 149 9.20 3.67 -13.85
CA PRO A 149 8.15 2.71 -14.21
C PRO A 149 8.04 1.52 -13.24
N VAL A 150 9.10 1.24 -12.49
CA VAL A 150 9.16 0.14 -11.50
C VAL A 150 8.98 0.64 -10.06
N HIS A 151 8.63 1.93 -9.86
CA HIS A 151 8.20 2.41 -8.56
C HIS A 151 6.92 1.66 -8.12
N PRO A 152 6.76 1.30 -6.83
CA PRO A 152 5.61 0.51 -6.37
C PRO A 152 4.25 1.02 -6.86
N LEU A 153 4.03 2.33 -6.87
CA LEU A 153 2.77 2.93 -7.35
C LEU A 153 2.58 2.86 -8.88
N ARG A 154 3.64 2.64 -9.66
CA ARG A 154 3.59 2.59 -11.13
C ARG A 154 3.77 1.19 -11.71
N LEU A 155 4.34 0.30 -10.90
CA LEU A 155 4.64 -1.07 -11.33
C LEU A 155 3.40 -1.83 -11.83
N PRO A 156 2.20 -1.70 -11.21
CA PRO A 156 1.01 -2.37 -11.72
C PRO A 156 0.65 -1.97 -13.17
N GLU A 157 0.72 -0.67 -13.49
CA GLU A 157 0.50 -0.20 -14.86
C GLU A 157 1.61 -0.66 -15.82
N THR A 158 2.85 -0.75 -15.33
CA THR A 158 3.97 -1.27 -16.13
C THR A 158 3.74 -2.72 -16.55
N CYS A 159 3.25 -3.56 -15.63
CA CYS A 159 2.85 -4.93 -15.96
C CYS A 159 1.63 -4.97 -16.90
N ALA A 160 0.64 -4.12 -16.63
CA ALA A 160 -0.62 -4.05 -17.38
C ALA A 160 -0.43 -3.69 -18.85
N ARG A 161 0.63 -2.93 -19.22
CA ARG A 161 0.94 -2.62 -20.63
C ARG A 161 0.97 -3.84 -21.55
N CYS A 162 1.27 -5.00 -20.98
CA CYS A 162 1.27 -6.28 -21.69
C CYS A 162 0.16 -7.20 -21.16
N HIS A 163 0.06 -7.35 -19.83
CA HIS A 163 -0.85 -8.32 -19.20
C HIS A 163 -2.33 -7.92 -19.24
N ALA A 164 -2.66 -6.67 -19.60
CA ALA A 164 -4.04 -6.26 -19.89
C ALA A 164 -4.36 -6.23 -21.40
N ASP A 165 -3.41 -6.58 -22.26
CA ASP A 165 -3.60 -6.63 -23.71
C ASP A 165 -4.10 -8.02 -24.13
N ALA A 166 -5.38 -8.10 -24.48
CA ALA A 166 -6.05 -9.34 -24.91
C ALA A 166 -5.35 -10.01 -26.10
N GLY A 167 -4.95 -9.20 -27.13
CA GLY A 167 -4.31 -9.71 -28.31
C GLY A 167 -2.92 -10.30 -28.06
N ARG A 168 -2.19 -9.72 -27.10
CA ARG A 168 -0.88 -10.23 -26.68
C ARG A 168 -1.03 -11.47 -25.79
N MET A 169 -1.91 -11.44 -24.80
CA MET A 169 -2.06 -12.52 -23.83
C MET A 169 -2.66 -13.77 -24.43
N SER A 170 -3.55 -13.66 -25.42
CA SER A 170 -4.13 -14.83 -26.14
C SER A 170 -3.08 -15.70 -26.79
N LYS A 171 -1.97 -15.12 -27.30
CA LYS A 171 -0.84 -15.87 -27.90
C LYS A 171 -0.17 -16.81 -26.89
N TYR A 172 -0.27 -16.47 -25.61
CA TYR A 172 0.32 -17.23 -24.50
C TYR A 172 -0.72 -18.05 -23.74
N LYS A 173 -1.99 -18.05 -24.17
CA LYS A 173 -3.12 -18.70 -23.48
C LYS A 173 -3.28 -18.19 -22.03
N LEU A 174 -3.04 -16.90 -21.85
CA LEU A 174 -3.20 -16.21 -20.56
C LEU A 174 -4.45 -15.33 -20.58
N GLU A 175 -5.11 -15.24 -19.46
CA GLU A 175 -6.14 -14.23 -19.22
C GLU A 175 -5.50 -12.83 -19.25
N HIS A 176 -6.33 -11.80 -19.39
CA HIS A 176 -5.88 -10.40 -19.46
C HIS A 176 -6.65 -9.49 -18.47
N THR A 177 -7.38 -10.10 -17.55
CA THR A 177 -8.26 -9.41 -16.56
C THR A 177 -7.56 -9.10 -15.24
N GLN A 178 -6.36 -9.66 -15.01
CA GLN A 178 -5.67 -9.62 -13.72
C GLN A 178 -5.47 -8.22 -13.16
N PHE A 179 -5.18 -7.23 -14.03
CA PHE A 179 -5.00 -5.86 -13.59
C PHE A 179 -6.32 -5.21 -13.17
N ASP A 180 -7.40 -5.45 -13.91
CA ASP A 180 -8.73 -4.93 -13.58
C ASP A 180 -9.28 -5.58 -12.31
N GLU A 181 -9.03 -6.87 -12.11
CA GLU A 181 -9.34 -7.58 -10.87
C GLU A 181 -8.53 -7.01 -9.69
N TYR A 182 -7.22 -6.81 -9.86
CA TYR A 182 -6.36 -6.25 -8.82
C TYR A 182 -6.80 -4.83 -8.42
N ARG A 183 -7.24 -3.99 -9.36
CA ARG A 183 -7.78 -2.65 -9.09
C ARG A 183 -9.03 -2.65 -8.20
N GLN A 184 -9.72 -3.76 -8.09
CA GLN A 184 -10.88 -3.96 -7.22
C GLN A 184 -10.48 -4.52 -5.84
N SER A 185 -9.21 -4.83 -5.61
CA SER A 185 -8.72 -5.46 -4.38
C SER A 185 -8.50 -4.47 -3.23
N VAL A 186 -8.45 -5.01 -2.00
CA VAL A 186 -8.04 -4.26 -0.81
C VAL A 186 -6.58 -3.82 -0.91
N HIS A 187 -5.73 -4.59 -1.57
CA HIS A 187 -4.32 -4.29 -1.77
C HIS A 187 -4.13 -3.08 -2.68
N TRP A 188 -4.85 -3.01 -3.81
CA TRP A 188 -4.87 -1.80 -4.64
C TRP A 188 -5.37 -0.58 -3.89
N THR A 189 -6.43 -0.74 -3.10
CA THR A 189 -6.98 0.36 -2.30
C THR A 189 -5.94 0.87 -1.30
N ALA A 190 -5.18 -0.01 -0.67
CA ALA A 190 -4.08 0.38 0.22
C ALA A 190 -2.94 1.07 -0.56
N LEU A 191 -2.45 0.43 -1.61
CA LEU A 191 -1.32 0.92 -2.38
C LEU A 191 -1.64 2.24 -3.10
N ALA A 192 -2.66 2.25 -3.96
CA ALA A 192 -2.89 3.35 -4.89
C ALA A 192 -3.75 4.48 -4.32
N LYS A 193 -4.76 4.16 -3.47
CA LYS A 193 -5.67 5.19 -2.93
C LYS A 193 -5.19 5.78 -1.62
N ARG A 194 -4.46 5.00 -0.80
CA ARG A 194 -3.92 5.48 0.49
C ARG A 194 -2.43 5.76 0.46
N GLY A 195 -1.73 5.44 -0.64
CA GLY A 195 -0.29 5.63 -0.76
C GLY A 195 0.56 4.70 0.13
N ASP A 196 -0.01 3.60 0.61
CA ASP A 196 0.67 2.64 1.48
C ASP A 196 1.63 1.78 0.65
N LEU A 197 2.90 2.14 0.65
CA LEU A 197 3.94 1.43 -0.11
C LEU A 197 4.28 0.04 0.46
N SER A 198 3.76 -0.32 1.65
CA SER A 198 3.88 -1.67 2.22
C SER A 198 2.85 -2.64 1.63
N ALA A 199 1.77 -2.11 1.03
CA ALA A 199 0.77 -2.92 0.38
C ALA A 199 1.33 -3.60 -0.87
N PRO A 200 1.02 -4.90 -1.11
CA PRO A 200 1.61 -5.66 -2.19
C PRO A 200 1.10 -5.22 -3.56
N GLY A 201 2.03 -5.01 -4.49
CA GLY A 201 1.77 -4.91 -5.93
C GLY A 201 2.04 -6.23 -6.65
N CYS A 202 2.03 -6.21 -7.98
CA CYS A 202 2.23 -7.42 -8.80
C CYS A 202 3.52 -8.17 -8.45
N ALA A 203 4.65 -7.45 -8.33
CA ALA A 203 5.94 -8.06 -8.05
C ALA A 203 6.07 -8.61 -6.62
N SER A 204 5.24 -8.16 -5.69
CA SER A 204 5.24 -8.68 -4.31
C SER A 204 4.76 -10.13 -4.26
N CYS A 205 3.83 -10.49 -5.18
CA CYS A 205 3.30 -11.85 -5.29
C CYS A 205 4.01 -12.69 -6.34
N HIS A 206 4.33 -12.09 -7.51
CA HIS A 206 4.89 -12.81 -8.65
C HIS A 206 6.42 -12.74 -8.76
N GLY A 207 7.08 -12.00 -7.85
CA GLY A 207 8.50 -11.66 -8.02
C GLY A 207 8.70 -10.54 -9.05
N ASN A 208 9.90 -10.00 -9.07
CA ASN A 208 10.27 -8.94 -10.01
C ASN A 208 11.20 -9.45 -11.13
N HIS A 209 12.33 -10.06 -10.78
CA HIS A 209 13.25 -10.64 -11.74
C HIS A 209 13.06 -12.16 -11.89
N GLY A 210 12.79 -12.88 -10.79
CA GLY A 210 12.55 -14.32 -10.78
C GLY A 210 11.11 -14.74 -11.05
N ALA A 211 10.87 -16.05 -11.00
CA ALA A 211 9.54 -16.65 -11.16
C ALA A 211 8.64 -16.46 -9.92
N THR A 212 9.26 -16.27 -8.77
CA THR A 212 8.61 -16.03 -7.47
C THR A 212 9.43 -15.01 -6.70
N PRO A 213 8.88 -14.38 -5.63
CA PRO A 213 9.68 -13.59 -4.71
C PRO A 213 10.81 -14.45 -4.10
N PRO A 214 11.93 -13.84 -3.69
CA PRO A 214 12.99 -14.56 -3.00
C PRO A 214 12.47 -15.30 -1.77
N GLN A 215 12.96 -16.54 -1.56
CA GLN A 215 12.59 -17.42 -0.45
C GLN A 215 11.13 -17.92 -0.46
N VAL A 216 10.41 -17.72 -1.55
CA VAL A 216 9.03 -18.24 -1.70
C VAL A 216 9.04 -19.33 -2.76
N ASN A 217 8.62 -20.54 -2.39
CA ASN A 217 8.65 -21.71 -3.28
C ASN A 217 7.61 -21.65 -4.40
N SER A 218 6.48 -20.96 -4.14
CA SER A 218 5.42 -20.77 -5.14
C SER A 218 4.62 -19.50 -4.86
N VAL A 219 3.98 -18.93 -5.88
CA VAL A 219 3.07 -17.78 -5.73
C VAL A 219 1.92 -18.11 -4.78
N ALA A 220 1.51 -19.38 -4.69
CA ALA A 220 0.47 -19.82 -3.77
C ALA A 220 0.83 -19.67 -2.28
N ALA A 221 2.12 -19.69 -1.95
CA ALA A 221 2.63 -19.58 -0.60
C ALA A 221 2.98 -18.13 -0.19
N VAL A 222 2.81 -17.16 -1.08
CA VAL A 222 3.28 -15.78 -0.84
C VAL A 222 2.47 -15.04 0.23
N CYS A 223 1.20 -15.38 0.42
CA CYS A 223 0.31 -14.69 1.35
C CYS A 223 0.85 -14.69 2.78
N GLY A 224 1.39 -15.82 3.23
CA GLY A 224 1.95 -16.01 4.57
C GLY A 224 3.19 -15.17 4.86
N THR A 225 3.87 -14.62 3.86
CA THR A 225 5.03 -13.73 4.09
C THR A 225 4.64 -12.41 4.78
N CYS A 226 3.40 -11.98 4.64
CA CYS A 226 2.82 -10.82 5.30
C CYS A 226 1.72 -11.22 6.31
N HIS A 227 0.92 -12.22 5.98
CA HIS A 227 -0.21 -12.71 6.78
C HIS A 227 0.19 -13.93 7.64
N VAL A 228 1.28 -13.80 8.41
CA VAL A 228 1.93 -14.91 9.14
C VAL A 228 0.97 -15.63 10.08
N LEU A 229 0.26 -14.89 10.95
CA LEU A 229 -0.64 -15.50 11.94
C LEU A 229 -1.82 -16.22 11.30
N PHE A 230 -2.33 -15.72 10.18
CA PHE A 230 -3.41 -16.38 9.42
C PHE A 230 -2.91 -17.69 8.80
N GLU A 231 -1.69 -17.68 8.26
CA GLU A 231 -1.06 -18.88 7.69
C GLU A 231 -0.79 -19.93 8.78
N GLU A 232 -0.33 -19.53 9.96
CA GLU A 232 -0.08 -20.45 11.09
C GLU A 232 -1.37 -21.16 11.55
N LEU A 233 -2.49 -20.42 11.66
CA LEU A 233 -3.77 -20.99 12.00
C LEU A 233 -4.28 -21.94 10.93
N TYR A 234 -4.17 -21.51 9.66
CA TYR A 234 -4.55 -22.33 8.52
C TYR A 234 -3.74 -23.64 8.47
N LYS A 235 -2.42 -23.58 8.67
CA LYS A 235 -1.55 -24.77 8.68
C LYS A 235 -1.92 -25.79 9.75
N LYS A 236 -2.53 -25.36 10.85
CA LYS A 236 -3.02 -26.22 11.93
C LYS A 236 -4.47 -26.62 11.77
N SER A 237 -5.16 -26.13 10.74
CA SER A 237 -6.57 -26.38 10.51
C SER A 237 -6.85 -27.69 9.78
N PRO A 238 -8.06 -28.25 9.87
CA PRO A 238 -8.46 -29.45 9.14
C PRO A 238 -8.47 -29.25 7.61
N HIS A 239 -8.51 -28.01 7.10
CA HIS A 239 -8.51 -27.74 5.66
C HIS A 239 -7.12 -27.89 5.02
N GLN A 240 -6.05 -27.65 5.77
CA GLN A 240 -4.69 -27.69 5.20
C GLN A 240 -4.35 -29.02 4.51
N PRO A 241 -4.50 -30.20 5.15
CA PRO A 241 -4.18 -31.46 4.49
C PRO A 241 -5.11 -31.76 3.31
N VAL A 242 -6.38 -31.37 3.38
CA VAL A 242 -7.37 -31.58 2.31
C VAL A 242 -6.99 -30.76 1.07
N PHE A 243 -6.72 -29.46 1.23
CA PHE A 243 -6.33 -28.60 0.11
C PHE A 243 -4.96 -28.98 -0.44
N ALA A 244 -4.02 -29.43 0.40
CA ALA A 244 -2.74 -29.94 -0.06
C ALA A 244 -2.91 -31.19 -0.95
N ALA A 245 -3.77 -32.14 -0.55
CA ALA A 245 -4.08 -33.34 -1.32
C ALA A 245 -4.78 -33.01 -2.66
N MET A 246 -5.60 -31.96 -2.70
CA MET A 246 -6.25 -31.46 -3.92
C MET A 246 -5.32 -30.63 -4.80
N GLY A 247 -4.09 -30.36 -4.39
CA GLY A 247 -3.19 -29.43 -5.07
C GLY A 247 -3.67 -27.98 -5.08
N ALA A 248 -4.61 -27.64 -4.18
CA ALA A 248 -5.20 -26.32 -4.10
C ALA A 248 -4.39 -25.38 -3.21
N ALA A 249 -4.25 -24.12 -3.65
CA ALA A 249 -3.59 -23.09 -2.86
C ALA A 249 -4.56 -22.55 -1.80
N GLY A 250 -4.41 -23.00 -0.56
CA GLY A 250 -5.36 -22.81 0.53
C GLY A 250 -5.96 -21.42 0.69
N CYS A 251 -5.12 -20.38 0.73
CA CYS A 251 -5.61 -19.00 0.92
C CYS A 251 -6.51 -18.53 -0.25
N ILE A 252 -6.11 -18.80 -1.49
CA ILE A 252 -6.82 -18.31 -2.67
C ILE A 252 -8.13 -19.06 -2.95
N VAL A 253 -8.34 -20.25 -2.39
CA VAL A 253 -9.61 -20.97 -2.48
C VAL A 253 -10.74 -20.14 -1.87
N CYS A 254 -10.45 -19.45 -0.77
CA CYS A 254 -11.45 -18.66 -0.04
C CYS A 254 -11.40 -17.17 -0.40
N HIS A 255 -10.22 -16.61 -0.67
CA HIS A 255 -10.03 -15.18 -0.83
C HIS A 255 -9.84 -14.72 -2.28
N GLY A 256 -9.74 -15.66 -3.23
CA GLY A 256 -9.36 -15.34 -4.60
C GLY A 256 -7.88 -14.97 -4.74
N LYS A 257 -7.49 -14.53 -5.93
CA LYS A 257 -6.08 -14.27 -6.27
C LYS A 257 -5.80 -12.79 -6.57
N HIS A 258 -6.44 -12.18 -7.54
CA HIS A 258 -6.21 -10.79 -7.93
C HIS A 258 -7.26 -9.85 -7.33
N LYS A 259 -8.54 -10.20 -7.42
CA LYS A 259 -9.65 -9.48 -6.78
C LYS A 259 -9.83 -9.96 -5.34
N ILE A 260 -8.88 -9.59 -4.46
CA ILE A 260 -8.98 -9.91 -3.04
C ILE A 260 -9.85 -8.85 -2.37
N GLU A 261 -11.06 -9.21 -2.02
CA GLU A 261 -12.03 -8.31 -1.40
C GLU A 261 -11.83 -8.21 0.11
N LYS A 262 -12.38 -7.15 0.73
CA LYS A 262 -12.39 -7.02 2.18
C LYS A 262 -13.20 -8.16 2.79
N PRO A 263 -12.61 -8.99 3.68
CA PRO A 263 -13.31 -10.10 4.30
C PRO A 263 -14.55 -9.63 5.06
N SER A 264 -15.63 -10.35 4.93
CA SER A 264 -16.89 -10.08 5.62
C SER A 264 -17.55 -11.37 6.10
N VAL A 265 -18.49 -11.25 7.03
CA VAL A 265 -19.25 -12.39 7.54
C VAL A 265 -20.04 -13.11 6.45
N LYS A 266 -20.34 -12.43 5.34
CA LYS A 266 -21.01 -13.04 4.17
C LYS A 266 -20.17 -14.15 3.51
N MET A 267 -18.85 -14.14 3.70
CA MET A 267 -17.99 -15.22 3.21
C MET A 267 -18.22 -16.54 3.95
N LEU A 268 -18.67 -16.48 5.20
CA LEU A 268 -18.84 -17.65 6.06
C LEU A 268 -20.20 -18.32 5.90
N SER A 269 -21.27 -17.56 5.68
CA SER A 269 -22.62 -18.09 5.66
C SER A 269 -23.56 -17.32 4.74
N GLY A 270 -24.58 -18.00 4.22
CA GLY A 270 -25.56 -17.47 3.29
C GLY A 270 -25.34 -17.94 1.85
N VAL A 271 -26.27 -17.57 0.97
CA VAL A 271 -26.19 -17.90 -0.45
C VAL A 271 -24.92 -17.29 -1.06
N GLY A 272 -24.13 -18.12 -1.74
CA GLY A 272 -22.87 -17.71 -2.36
C GLY A 272 -21.70 -17.53 -1.39
N SER A 273 -21.84 -17.98 -0.13
CA SER A 273 -20.70 -17.99 0.80
C SER A 273 -19.62 -18.98 0.34
N VAL A 274 -18.38 -18.70 0.71
CA VAL A 274 -17.25 -19.55 0.33
C VAL A 274 -17.37 -20.95 0.94
N CYS A 275 -17.83 -21.03 2.20
CA CYS A 275 -18.01 -22.31 2.89
C CYS A 275 -19.06 -23.18 2.20
N ALA A 276 -20.14 -22.60 1.67
CA ALA A 276 -21.23 -23.33 0.98
C ALA A 276 -20.81 -23.94 -0.37
N GLN A 277 -19.63 -23.60 -0.90
CA GLN A 277 -19.12 -24.24 -2.12
C GLN A 277 -18.74 -25.70 -1.90
N CYS A 278 -18.46 -26.10 -0.66
CA CYS A 278 -18.02 -27.45 -0.30
C CYS A 278 -18.83 -28.06 0.84
N HIS A 279 -19.53 -27.27 1.65
CA HIS A 279 -20.26 -27.73 2.83
C HIS A 279 -21.75 -27.47 2.67
N GLU A 280 -22.55 -28.53 2.73
CA GLU A 280 -24.00 -28.42 2.87
C GLU A 280 -24.36 -27.73 4.19
N ALA A 281 -25.47 -27.00 4.20
CA ALA A 281 -25.86 -26.16 5.34
C ALA A 281 -26.04 -26.94 6.65
N ASP A 282 -26.54 -28.18 6.55
CA ASP A 282 -26.77 -29.10 7.66
C ASP A 282 -25.57 -30.00 7.99
N SER A 283 -24.49 -29.94 7.22
CA SER A 283 -23.24 -30.63 7.53
C SER A 283 -22.55 -30.02 8.77
N ALA A 284 -21.64 -30.78 9.36
CA ALA A 284 -20.84 -30.26 10.49
C ALA A 284 -20.09 -29.00 10.13
N GLY A 285 -19.49 -28.91 8.92
CA GLY A 285 -18.81 -27.75 8.41
C GLY A 285 -19.74 -26.55 8.19
N GLY A 286 -20.91 -26.77 7.59
CA GLY A 286 -21.91 -25.72 7.37
C GLY A 286 -22.45 -25.13 8.67
N ARG A 287 -22.79 -26.00 9.65
CA ARG A 287 -23.19 -25.52 10.99
C ARG A 287 -22.09 -24.75 11.71
N ALA A 288 -20.85 -25.21 11.66
CA ALA A 288 -19.72 -24.49 12.25
C ALA A 288 -19.50 -23.12 11.59
N ALA A 289 -19.58 -23.04 10.27
CA ALA A 289 -19.47 -21.80 9.53
C ALA A 289 -20.58 -20.80 9.91
N LEU A 290 -21.83 -21.27 10.02
CA LEU A 290 -22.97 -20.46 10.47
C LEU A 290 -22.79 -19.95 11.91
N GLU A 291 -22.35 -20.81 12.82
CA GLU A 291 -22.09 -20.43 14.22
C GLU A 291 -21.01 -19.37 14.32
N ILE A 292 -19.86 -19.55 13.65
CA ILE A 292 -18.78 -18.58 13.59
C ILE A 292 -19.27 -17.24 13.03
N ALA A 293 -20.06 -17.28 11.95
CA ALA A 293 -20.66 -16.11 11.35
C ALA A 293 -21.57 -15.35 12.32
N ASN A 294 -22.43 -16.06 13.02
CA ASN A 294 -23.39 -15.45 13.96
C ASN A 294 -22.67 -14.82 15.15
N ARG A 295 -21.72 -15.51 15.77
CA ARG A 295 -20.92 -15.01 16.89
C ARG A 295 -20.12 -13.75 16.48
N THR A 296 -19.49 -13.77 15.33
CA THR A 296 -18.71 -12.62 14.84
C THR A 296 -19.61 -11.42 14.53
N ARG A 297 -20.80 -11.68 13.96
CA ARG A 297 -21.80 -10.63 13.67
C ARG A 297 -22.37 -10.02 14.95
N GLU A 298 -22.66 -10.85 15.95
CA GLU A 298 -23.15 -10.41 17.25
C GLU A 298 -22.17 -9.44 17.91
N LEU A 299 -20.90 -9.79 17.96
CA LEU A 299 -19.85 -8.92 18.53
C LEU A 299 -19.72 -7.62 17.73
N ASP A 300 -19.64 -7.68 16.41
CA ASP A 300 -19.53 -6.49 15.57
C ASP A 300 -20.72 -5.53 15.77
N ALA A 301 -21.94 -6.07 15.86
CA ALA A 301 -23.15 -5.30 16.12
C ALA A 301 -23.17 -4.70 17.56
N ALA A 302 -22.69 -5.46 18.56
CA ALA A 302 -22.63 -4.95 19.93
C ALA A 302 -21.62 -3.80 20.07
N LEU A 303 -20.44 -3.92 19.45
CA LEU A 303 -19.45 -2.85 19.41
C LEU A 303 -19.95 -1.62 18.65
N GLY A 304 -20.66 -1.82 17.54
CA GLY A 304 -21.29 -0.71 16.81
C GLY A 304 -22.30 0.09 17.64
N ARG A 305 -23.15 -0.61 18.40
CA ARG A 305 -24.10 0.06 19.33
C ARG A 305 -23.36 0.82 20.43
N SER A 306 -22.27 0.26 20.96
CA SER A 306 -21.45 0.94 21.98
C SER A 306 -20.79 2.20 21.45
N GLU A 307 -20.25 2.13 20.24
CA GLU A 307 -19.65 3.28 19.56
C GLU A 307 -20.66 4.39 19.31
N GLU A 308 -21.85 4.06 18.83
CA GLU A 308 -22.93 5.01 18.58
C GLU A 308 -23.37 5.74 19.86
N ILE A 309 -23.60 5.01 20.97
CA ILE A 309 -24.06 5.62 22.22
C ILE A 309 -22.96 6.50 22.85
N LEU A 310 -21.70 6.08 22.81
CA LEU A 310 -20.57 6.88 23.29
C LEU A 310 -20.36 8.14 22.47
N GLU A 311 -20.49 8.04 21.15
CA GLU A 311 -20.39 9.21 20.27
C GLU A 311 -21.52 10.22 20.54
N ARG A 312 -22.75 9.76 20.73
CA ARG A 312 -23.87 10.61 21.13
C ARG A 312 -23.64 11.30 22.49
N ALA A 313 -23.05 10.57 23.45
CA ALA A 313 -22.69 11.13 24.74
C ALA A 313 -21.61 12.21 24.61
N ARG A 314 -20.55 11.93 23.85
CA ARG A 314 -19.46 12.86 23.55
C ARG A 314 -19.94 14.13 22.85
N GLN A 315 -20.76 14.01 21.81
CA GLN A 315 -21.37 15.16 21.11
C GLN A 315 -22.31 15.99 22.00
N SER A 316 -22.77 15.38 23.06
CA SER A 316 -23.62 16.07 24.08
C SER A 316 -22.80 16.75 25.17
N GLY A 317 -21.47 16.79 25.07
CA GLY A 317 -20.57 17.41 26.04
C GLY A 317 -20.29 16.54 27.28
N MET A 318 -20.57 15.23 27.22
CA MET A 318 -20.29 14.32 28.32
C MET A 318 -18.89 13.68 28.14
N GLU A 319 -18.19 13.52 29.27
CA GLU A 319 -16.90 12.87 29.30
C GLU A 319 -17.07 11.35 29.23
N VAL A 320 -16.51 10.74 28.17
CA VAL A 320 -16.58 9.29 27.90
C VAL A 320 -15.28 8.73 27.34
N SER A 321 -14.16 9.46 27.45
CA SER A 321 -12.86 9.07 26.87
C SER A 321 -12.36 7.72 27.37
N GLU A 322 -12.55 7.43 28.65
CA GLU A 322 -12.16 6.14 29.23
C GLU A 322 -12.95 4.98 28.59
N ALA A 323 -14.27 5.14 28.44
CA ALA A 323 -15.10 4.12 27.79
C ALA A 323 -14.78 3.98 26.30
N GLN A 324 -14.41 5.06 25.60
CA GLN A 324 -13.93 5.01 24.22
C GLN A 324 -12.60 4.27 24.12
N LEU A 325 -11.68 4.46 25.06
CA LEU A 325 -10.43 3.72 25.11
C LEU A 325 -10.70 2.23 25.35
N GLN A 326 -11.53 1.88 26.33
CA GLN A 326 -11.92 0.48 26.59
C GLN A 326 -12.60 -0.17 25.36
N LEU A 327 -13.36 0.60 24.56
CA LEU A 327 -13.98 0.07 23.34
C LEU A 327 -12.94 -0.41 22.31
N MET A 328 -11.71 0.13 22.34
CA MET A 328 -10.60 -0.35 21.50
C MET A 328 -10.24 -1.81 21.82
N ASP A 329 -10.29 -2.21 23.10
CA ASP A 329 -10.06 -3.61 23.50
C ASP A 329 -11.15 -4.53 22.91
N GLY A 330 -12.39 -4.04 22.87
CA GLY A 330 -13.48 -4.75 22.20
C GLY A 330 -13.24 -4.91 20.68
N ARG A 331 -12.74 -3.87 20.03
CA ARG A 331 -12.34 -3.93 18.61
C ARG A 331 -11.17 -4.88 18.37
N GLU A 332 -10.19 -4.92 19.28
CA GLU A 332 -9.09 -5.87 19.23
C GLU A 332 -9.61 -7.32 19.35
N ASN A 333 -10.56 -7.58 20.25
CA ASN A 333 -11.18 -8.89 20.37
C ASN A 333 -11.96 -9.31 19.11
N LEU A 334 -12.59 -8.38 18.41
CA LEU A 334 -13.19 -8.65 17.11
C LEU A 334 -12.13 -9.02 16.05
N ILE A 335 -10.97 -8.36 16.06
CA ILE A 335 -9.83 -8.72 15.19
C ILE A 335 -9.33 -10.13 15.54
N LYS A 336 -9.17 -10.45 16.83
CA LYS A 336 -8.79 -11.79 17.29
C LYS A 336 -9.81 -12.86 16.88
N ALA A 337 -11.10 -12.56 16.97
CA ALA A 337 -12.16 -13.46 16.52
C ALA A 337 -12.07 -13.71 14.99
N ARG A 338 -11.88 -12.67 14.19
CA ARG A 338 -11.69 -12.77 12.73
C ARG A 338 -10.42 -13.52 12.34
N LEU A 339 -9.36 -13.37 13.11
CA LEU A 339 -8.13 -14.16 12.94
C LEU A 339 -8.41 -15.65 13.25
N ALA A 340 -9.08 -15.93 14.37
CA ALA A 340 -9.37 -17.29 14.84
C ALA A 340 -10.29 -18.10 13.88
N VAL A 341 -11.03 -17.42 12.98
CA VAL A 341 -11.79 -18.09 11.90
C VAL A 341 -10.92 -19.06 11.11
N HIS A 342 -9.63 -18.73 10.91
CA HIS A 342 -8.71 -19.55 10.11
C HIS A 342 -8.27 -20.84 10.79
N ALA A 343 -8.63 -21.05 12.06
CA ALA A 343 -8.56 -22.37 12.70
C ALA A 343 -9.71 -23.29 12.29
N PHE A 344 -10.79 -22.75 11.71
CA PHE A 344 -12.03 -23.45 11.31
C PHE A 344 -12.68 -24.25 12.45
N GLN A 345 -12.57 -23.73 13.67
CA GLN A 345 -13.13 -24.32 14.89
C GLN A 345 -13.94 -23.27 15.65
N THR A 346 -15.19 -23.60 16.00
CA THR A 346 -16.08 -22.68 16.75
C THR A 346 -15.51 -22.30 18.10
N ALA A 347 -14.83 -23.24 18.78
CA ALA A 347 -14.20 -23.02 20.07
C ALA A 347 -13.10 -21.93 20.01
N ALA A 348 -12.34 -21.86 18.94
CA ALA A 348 -11.29 -20.87 18.76
C ALA A 348 -11.84 -19.42 18.69
N VAL A 349 -13.04 -19.27 18.13
CA VAL A 349 -13.72 -17.97 17.99
C VAL A 349 -14.51 -17.60 19.25
N ALA A 350 -14.95 -18.57 20.04
CA ALA A 350 -15.84 -18.35 21.17
C ALA A 350 -15.26 -17.41 22.22
N LYS A 351 -14.00 -17.64 22.65
CA LYS A 351 -13.37 -16.84 23.70
C LYS A 351 -13.21 -15.36 23.31
N PRO A 352 -12.56 -14.99 22.21
CA PRO A 352 -12.44 -13.59 21.84
C PRO A 352 -13.79 -12.89 21.61
N VAL A 353 -14.80 -13.62 21.13
CA VAL A 353 -16.15 -13.05 21.01
C VAL A 353 -16.73 -12.75 22.39
N GLN A 354 -16.66 -13.69 23.33
CA GLN A 354 -17.18 -13.50 24.69
C GLN A 354 -16.48 -12.34 25.40
N ASP A 355 -15.13 -12.29 25.33
CA ASP A 355 -14.36 -11.20 25.93
C ASP A 355 -14.76 -9.84 25.32
N GLY A 356 -14.94 -9.78 24.01
CA GLY A 356 -15.37 -8.58 23.30
C GLY A 356 -16.80 -8.15 23.65
N LEU A 357 -17.73 -9.09 23.82
CA LEU A 357 -19.12 -8.79 24.24
C LEU A 357 -19.19 -8.22 25.65
N VAL A 358 -18.35 -8.69 26.58
CA VAL A 358 -18.24 -8.13 27.92
C VAL A 358 -17.79 -6.67 27.85
N VAL A 359 -16.79 -6.37 27.03
CA VAL A 359 -16.32 -4.98 26.82
C VAL A 359 -17.42 -4.13 26.21
N ALA A 360 -18.08 -4.60 25.15
CA ALA A 360 -19.18 -3.89 24.50
C ALA A 360 -20.31 -3.58 25.47
N GLY A 361 -20.69 -4.54 26.33
CA GLY A 361 -21.71 -4.32 27.36
C GLY A 361 -21.34 -3.22 28.37
N LYS A 362 -20.10 -3.24 28.86
CA LYS A 362 -19.59 -2.22 29.79
C LYS A 362 -19.57 -0.83 29.16
N THR A 363 -19.03 -0.69 27.97
CA THR A 363 -18.89 0.57 27.26
C THR A 363 -20.25 1.14 26.82
N TYR A 364 -21.20 0.28 26.44
CA TYR A 364 -22.56 0.67 26.17
C TYR A 364 -23.25 1.24 27.43
N ALA A 365 -23.11 0.54 28.57
CA ALA A 365 -23.67 0.98 29.84
C ALA A 365 -23.10 2.33 30.28
N ALA A 366 -21.79 2.56 30.09
CA ALA A 366 -21.14 3.84 30.37
C ALA A 366 -21.73 4.99 29.53
N GLY A 367 -21.94 4.74 28.21
CA GLY A 367 -22.58 5.72 27.34
C GLY A 367 -24.02 6.07 27.76
N VAL A 368 -24.80 5.05 28.14
CA VAL A 368 -26.16 5.25 28.68
C VAL A 368 -26.12 6.07 29.98
N ALA A 369 -25.20 5.76 30.92
CA ALA A 369 -25.03 6.47 32.17
C ALA A 369 -24.67 7.96 31.94
N ALA A 370 -23.75 8.22 31.01
CA ALA A 370 -23.37 9.59 30.63
C ALA A 370 -24.56 10.41 30.08
N LEU A 371 -25.39 9.80 29.24
CA LEU A 371 -26.60 10.50 28.74
C LEU A 371 -27.67 10.74 29.83
N LYS A 372 -27.81 9.84 30.80
CA LYS A 372 -28.67 10.05 31.96
C LYS A 372 -28.15 11.21 32.84
N GLU A 373 -26.85 11.22 33.10
CA GLU A 373 -26.18 12.29 33.84
C GLU A 373 -26.37 13.67 33.17
N ARG A 374 -26.24 13.74 31.83
CA ARG A 374 -26.54 14.95 31.06
C ARG A 374 -27.96 15.45 31.33
N THR A 375 -28.93 14.55 31.31
CA THR A 375 -30.34 14.92 31.54
C THR A 375 -30.54 15.47 32.95
N PHE A 376 -29.92 14.83 33.94
CA PHE A 376 -29.93 15.28 35.32
C PHE A 376 -29.31 16.68 35.47
N ARG A 377 -28.11 16.92 34.89
CA ARG A 377 -27.47 18.26 34.93
C ARG A 377 -28.27 19.32 34.23
N ARG A 378 -28.91 19.03 33.11
CA ARG A 378 -29.80 19.99 32.41
C ARG A 378 -31.02 20.36 33.26
N PHE A 379 -31.62 19.39 33.92
CA PHE A 379 -32.74 19.64 34.82
C PHE A 379 -32.31 20.53 36.00
N GLY A 380 -31.21 20.22 36.66
CA GLY A 380 -30.65 21.04 37.74
C GLY A 380 -30.32 22.47 37.28
N LEU A 381 -29.70 22.61 36.09
CA LEU A 381 -29.43 23.93 35.50
C LEU A 381 -30.71 24.72 35.23
N SER A 382 -31.77 24.07 34.76
CA SER A 382 -33.07 24.72 34.52
C SER A 382 -33.70 25.26 35.83
N ILE A 383 -33.61 24.48 36.93
CA ILE A 383 -34.06 24.93 38.25
C ILE A 383 -33.23 26.12 38.73
N SER A 384 -31.91 26.04 38.64
CA SER A 384 -31.00 27.11 39.06
C SER A 384 -31.25 28.40 38.26
N LEU A 385 -31.45 28.28 36.95
CA LEU A 385 -31.78 29.43 36.09
C LEU A 385 -33.13 30.07 36.48
N ALA A 386 -34.15 29.27 36.74
CA ALA A 386 -35.44 29.75 37.20
C ALA A 386 -35.34 30.52 38.54
N ALA A 387 -34.56 30.00 39.50
CA ALA A 387 -34.31 30.68 40.78
C ALA A 387 -33.56 32.01 40.58
N ILE A 388 -32.52 32.05 39.71
CA ILE A 388 -31.81 33.28 39.40
C ILE A 388 -32.73 34.32 38.76
N LEU A 389 -33.55 33.92 37.79
CA LEU A 389 -34.50 34.82 37.14
C LEU A 389 -35.55 35.35 38.11
N ALA A 390 -36.09 34.53 39.04
CA ALA A 390 -37.02 34.96 40.08
C ALA A 390 -36.35 35.95 41.01
N THR A 391 -35.12 35.73 41.45
CA THR A 391 -34.35 36.65 42.28
C THR A 391 -34.11 37.99 41.57
N MET A 392 -33.73 37.97 40.32
CA MET A 392 -33.53 39.19 39.51
C MET A 392 -34.81 39.97 39.35
N ALA A 393 -35.92 39.28 39.08
CA ALA A 393 -37.25 39.95 39.02
C ALA A 393 -37.65 40.57 40.35
N GLY A 394 -37.44 39.87 41.47
CA GLY A 394 -37.68 40.42 42.82
C GLY A 394 -36.86 41.68 43.14
N LEU A 395 -35.55 41.63 42.82
CA LEU A 395 -34.66 42.79 42.98
C LEU A 395 -35.08 43.96 42.09
N TRP A 396 -35.45 43.72 40.85
CA TRP A 396 -35.92 44.74 39.92
C TRP A 396 -37.22 45.43 40.43
N LEU A 397 -38.16 44.62 40.94
CA LEU A 397 -39.41 45.16 41.56
C LEU A 397 -39.08 45.96 42.80
N ALA A 398 -38.16 45.50 43.65
CA ALA A 398 -37.74 46.25 44.84
C ALA A 398 -37.10 47.60 44.50
N ILE A 399 -36.21 47.63 43.51
CA ILE A 399 -35.58 48.88 43.02
C ILE A 399 -36.64 49.83 42.48
N ARG A 400 -37.57 49.39 41.65
CA ARG A 400 -38.67 50.21 41.15
C ARG A 400 -39.53 50.74 42.24
N SER A 401 -39.82 49.95 43.27
CA SER A 401 -40.60 50.44 44.49
C SER A 401 -39.84 51.53 45.23
N ILE A 402 -38.55 51.40 45.42
CA ILE A 402 -37.71 52.42 46.09
C ILE A 402 -37.63 53.69 45.26
N GLU A 403 -37.46 53.61 43.95
CA GLU A 403 -37.44 54.77 43.05
C GLU A 403 -38.76 55.51 43.04
N LYS A 404 -39.90 54.80 43.00
CA LYS A 404 -41.25 55.37 43.09
C LYS A 404 -41.43 56.07 44.40
N ASN A 405 -41.02 55.50 45.54
CA ASN A 405 -41.14 56.11 46.87
C ASN A 405 -40.19 57.31 47.03
N ARG A 406 -39.06 57.39 46.41
CA ARG A 406 -38.15 58.54 46.36
C ARG A 406 -38.78 59.69 45.57
N GLY A 407 -39.38 59.42 44.40
CA GLY A 407 -40.05 60.44 43.58
C GLY A 407 -41.26 61.06 44.27
N GLN A 408 -41.97 60.31 45.13
CA GLN A 408 -43.06 60.83 45.93
C GLN A 408 -42.62 61.73 47.13
N ARG A 409 -41.39 61.50 47.68
CA ARG A 409 -40.87 62.34 48.80
C ARG A 409 -40.28 63.67 48.31
N SER A 410 -39.71 63.69 47.06
CA SER A 410 -39.21 64.96 46.52
C SER A 410 -40.32 65.92 46.01
N GLY A 411 -41.55 65.45 45.85
CA GLY A 411 -42.67 66.29 45.43
C GLY A 411 -43.48 66.90 46.61
N THR A 412 -43.10 66.63 47.87
CA THR A 412 -43.76 67.19 49.07
C THR A 412 -43.00 68.29 49.79
N ASP A 413 -41.76 68.61 49.30
CA ASP A 413 -40.93 69.69 49.88
C ASP A 413 -40.92 71.01 49.04
N GLU A 414 -41.75 71.06 47.99
CA GLU A 414 -41.99 72.34 47.24
C GLU A 414 -43.46 72.76 47.33
N GLY A 415 -43.93 72.93 48.55
CA GLY A 415 -45.27 73.47 48.80
C GLY A 415 -45.27 74.44 49.96
#